data_7e6b8acaf0578ea3eb6ded8e1ddb9d59
#
_entry.id   7e6b8acaf0578ea3eb6ded8e1ddb9d59
#
_cell.length_a   1.000
_cell.length_b   1.000
_cell.length_c   1.000
_cell.angle_alpha   90.00
_cell.angle_beta   90.00
_cell.angle_gamma   90.00
#
_symmetry.space_group_name_H-M   'P 1'
#
loop_
_entity.id
_entity.type
_entity.pdbx_description
1 polymer ?
#
loop_
_entity_poly.entity_id
_entity_poly.type
_entity_poly.pdbx_seq_one_letter_code
_entity_poly.pdbx_strand_id
1 'polypeptide(L)'
;MMVVICANAQDREFESCPIDVIDKGWGTKTITNVINGSLGIMLESFNRTWPTWMGGAICETMEQGLDKRVLDKETALTVTIDTKNGYAEMDDGGTDGAYMSVCVWNRSNGHRLFAVRIGKPTDPCLEFVCFYDYDAAKKTLTPEPDILTGFRWGDRGEFTQIFCRLPRKGKTLLIDEWGNDGPKQHTFTWNGMRPVYAKTVPLDENGKPINDNGLSKYSE
;
A
#
# COMPACT_ATOMS: atom_id res chain seq x y z
N MET A 1 2.98 -11.48 7.05
CA MET A 1 2.96 -10.94 8.40
C MET A 1 2.88 -9.45 8.23
N MET A 2 1.68 -8.92 8.45
CA MET A 2 1.62 -7.49 8.67
C MET A 2 2.63 -7.18 9.74
N VAL A 3 3.48 -6.26 9.47
CA VAL A 3 4.20 -5.64 10.51
C VAL A 3 3.27 -4.62 11.11
N VAL A 4 2.35 -5.10 11.88
CA VAL A 4 1.72 -4.30 12.90
C VAL A 4 2.69 -4.27 14.03
N ILE A 5 3.38 -3.20 14.12
CA ILE A 5 4.37 -2.99 15.17
C ILE A 5 3.68 -2.92 16.53
N CYS A 6 2.36 -2.71 16.59
CA CYS A 6 1.60 -2.56 17.82
C CYS A 6 0.17 -3.07 17.75
N ALA A 7 -0.16 -4.02 16.88
CA ALA A 7 -1.53 -4.51 16.87
C ALA A 7 -1.75 -5.59 17.93
N ASN A 8 -2.68 -5.33 18.81
CA ASN A 8 -3.33 -6.34 19.63
C ASN A 8 -3.99 -7.38 18.73
N ALA A 9 -4.25 -8.59 19.26
CA ALA A 9 -4.82 -9.70 18.51
C ALA A 9 -6.14 -9.37 17.76
N GLN A 10 -6.84 -8.30 18.12
CA GLN A 10 -8.05 -7.79 17.46
C GLN A 10 -7.77 -7.14 16.09
N ASP A 11 -6.56 -6.65 15.84
CA ASP A 11 -6.25 -5.90 14.60
C ASP A 11 -5.89 -6.82 13.42
N ARG A 12 -5.95 -8.14 13.59
CA ARG A 12 -5.62 -9.13 12.56
C ARG A 12 -6.83 -9.68 11.79
N GLU A 13 -8.04 -9.27 12.12
CA GLU A 13 -9.23 -9.80 11.46
C GLU A 13 -9.25 -9.49 9.96
N PHE A 14 -8.82 -8.31 9.54
CA PHE A 14 -8.75 -7.96 8.12
C PHE A 14 -7.68 -8.75 7.34
N GLU A 15 -6.69 -9.35 8.00
CA GLU A 15 -5.69 -10.23 7.38
C GLU A 15 -6.20 -11.65 7.15
N SER A 16 -7.27 -12.05 7.82
CA SER A 16 -7.74 -13.44 7.83
C SER A 16 -9.12 -13.64 7.23
N CYS A 17 -9.93 -12.59 7.12
CA CYS A 17 -11.30 -12.69 6.65
C CYS A 17 -11.43 -12.37 5.15
N PRO A 18 -11.90 -13.31 4.31
CA PRO A 18 -12.29 -13.00 2.94
C PRO A 18 -13.39 -11.93 2.90
N ILE A 19 -13.31 -11.07 1.91
CA ILE A 19 -14.28 -9.99 1.70
C ILE A 19 -15.12 -10.31 0.48
N ASP A 20 -16.44 -10.33 0.64
CA ASP A 20 -17.37 -10.44 -0.48
C ASP A 20 -17.35 -9.16 -1.32
N VAL A 21 -17.15 -9.34 -2.60
CA VAL A 21 -17.05 -8.21 -3.52
C VAL A 21 -18.42 -7.71 -3.91
N ILE A 22 -18.63 -6.43 -3.75
CA ILE A 22 -19.86 -5.73 -4.10
C ILE A 22 -19.57 -4.82 -5.28
N ASP A 23 -20.18 -5.15 -6.40
CA ASP A 23 -20.15 -4.29 -7.60
C ASP A 23 -21.42 -3.44 -7.67
N LYS A 24 -21.31 -2.17 -7.32
CA LYS A 24 -22.38 -1.17 -7.48
C LYS A 24 -22.40 -0.54 -8.88
N GLY A 25 -21.89 -1.25 -9.88
CA GLY A 25 -21.86 -0.78 -11.25
C GLY A 25 -20.60 0.01 -11.62
N TRP A 26 -19.50 -0.17 -10.88
CA TRP A 26 -18.22 0.39 -11.27
C TRP A 26 -17.77 -0.05 -12.66
N GLY A 27 -18.08 -1.30 -13.04
CA GLY A 27 -17.78 -1.84 -14.37
C GLY A 27 -18.62 -1.24 -15.51
N THR A 28 -19.72 -0.53 -15.22
CA THR A 28 -20.63 0.10 -16.19
C THR A 28 -20.53 1.61 -16.23
N LYS A 29 -19.93 2.22 -15.20
CA LYS A 29 -19.63 3.65 -15.22
C LYS A 29 -18.54 3.91 -16.28
N THR A 30 -18.63 5.02 -16.97
CA THR A 30 -17.82 5.46 -18.12
C THR A 30 -16.31 5.56 -17.82
N ILE A 31 -15.85 4.97 -16.77
CA ILE A 31 -14.45 4.81 -16.43
C ILE A 31 -13.93 3.72 -17.36
N THR A 32 -13.43 4.15 -18.50
CA THR A 32 -13.08 3.40 -19.70
C THR A 32 -11.95 2.37 -19.56
N ASN A 33 -11.60 1.99 -18.33
CA ASN A 33 -10.47 1.13 -18.10
C ASN A 33 -10.85 0.00 -17.12
N VAL A 34 -10.64 -1.25 -17.54
CA VAL A 34 -10.87 -2.46 -16.73
C VAL A 34 -10.16 -2.39 -15.37
N ILE A 35 -9.00 -1.74 -15.32
CA ILE A 35 -8.24 -1.53 -14.07
C ILE A 35 -9.01 -0.60 -13.12
N ASN A 36 -9.65 0.44 -13.65
CA ASN A 36 -10.39 1.43 -12.83
C ASN A 36 -11.62 0.82 -12.17
N GLY A 37 -12.40 0.09 -12.96
CA GLY A 37 -13.55 -0.63 -12.40
C GLY A 37 -13.13 -1.58 -11.29
N SER A 38 -12.00 -2.27 -11.47
CA SER A 38 -11.49 -3.18 -10.46
C SER A 38 -10.98 -2.47 -9.22
N LEU A 39 -10.28 -1.35 -9.36
CA LEU A 39 -9.83 -0.55 -8.20
C LEU A 39 -11.03 -0.07 -7.38
N GLY A 40 -12.05 0.49 -8.03
CA GLY A 40 -13.27 0.96 -7.35
C GLY A 40 -14.01 -0.17 -6.64
N ILE A 41 -14.22 -1.30 -7.32
CA ILE A 41 -14.87 -2.50 -6.76
C ILE A 41 -14.13 -2.99 -5.52
N MET A 42 -12.82 -3.15 -5.60
CA MET A 42 -12.02 -3.67 -4.49
C MET A 42 -11.96 -2.69 -3.33
N LEU A 43 -11.72 -1.41 -3.60
CA LEU A 43 -11.65 -0.40 -2.55
C LEU A 43 -12.99 -0.20 -1.84
N GLU A 44 -14.10 -0.18 -2.58
CA GLU A 44 -15.42 -0.07 -1.98
C GLU A 44 -15.74 -1.29 -1.10
N SER A 45 -15.44 -2.49 -1.59
CA SER A 45 -15.65 -3.72 -0.84
C SER A 45 -14.79 -3.75 0.44
N PHE A 46 -13.52 -3.36 0.32
CA PHE A 46 -12.62 -3.22 1.46
C PHE A 46 -13.17 -2.20 2.47
N ASN A 47 -13.47 -0.97 2.03
CA ASN A 47 -13.91 0.11 2.91
C ASN A 47 -15.27 -0.16 3.55
N ARG A 48 -16.10 -1.00 2.95
CA ARG A 48 -17.37 -1.43 3.53
C ARG A 48 -17.17 -2.41 4.67
N THR A 49 -16.20 -3.29 4.54
CA THR A 49 -15.86 -4.29 5.58
C THR A 49 -15.02 -3.66 6.68
N TRP A 50 -14.08 -2.81 6.30
CA TRP A 50 -13.16 -2.08 7.18
C TRP A 50 -13.29 -0.58 6.95
N PRO A 51 -14.33 0.07 7.51
CA PRO A 51 -14.62 1.46 7.20
C PRO A 51 -13.50 2.39 7.63
N THR A 52 -12.99 3.16 6.68
CA THR A 52 -12.09 4.28 6.92
C THR A 52 -12.64 5.54 6.24
N TRP A 53 -12.51 6.68 6.88
CA TRP A 53 -12.91 7.94 6.27
C TRP A 53 -12.06 8.25 5.00
N MET A 54 -10.80 7.84 4.99
CA MET A 54 -9.91 7.98 3.85
C MET A 54 -10.36 7.14 2.65
N GLY A 55 -10.70 5.87 2.89
CA GLY A 55 -11.26 5.01 1.85
C GLY A 55 -12.58 5.56 1.28
N GLY A 56 -13.42 6.12 2.14
CA GLY A 56 -14.64 6.80 1.73
C GLY A 56 -14.36 8.00 0.82
N ALA A 57 -13.41 8.86 1.19
CA ALA A 57 -13.02 10.03 0.39
C ALA A 57 -12.45 9.66 -0.97
N ILE A 58 -11.64 8.58 -1.04
CA ILE A 58 -11.12 8.06 -2.32
C ILE A 58 -12.28 7.54 -3.19
N CYS A 59 -13.19 6.73 -2.62
CA CYS A 59 -14.37 6.22 -3.36
C CYS A 59 -15.23 7.37 -3.91
N GLU A 60 -15.54 8.36 -3.08
CA GLU A 60 -16.32 9.52 -3.50
C GLU A 60 -15.65 10.30 -4.64
N THR A 61 -14.32 10.49 -4.56
CA THR A 61 -13.54 11.18 -5.61
C THR A 61 -13.59 10.39 -6.93
N MET A 62 -13.48 9.07 -6.85
CA MET A 62 -13.62 8.19 -8.03
C MET A 62 -15.04 8.24 -8.61
N GLU A 63 -16.09 8.27 -7.77
CA GLU A 63 -17.49 8.40 -8.22
C GLU A 63 -17.76 9.69 -8.97
N GLN A 64 -17.09 10.77 -8.56
CA GLN A 64 -17.16 12.06 -9.24
C GLN A 64 -16.37 12.09 -10.55
N GLY A 65 -15.60 11.04 -10.87
CA GLY A 65 -14.77 10.96 -12.07
C GLY A 65 -13.57 11.90 -12.04
N LEU A 66 -13.10 12.26 -10.85
CA LEU A 66 -11.97 13.18 -10.68
C LEU A 66 -10.65 12.40 -10.50
N ASP A 67 -9.60 12.87 -11.16
CA ASP A 67 -8.24 12.36 -10.97
C ASP A 67 -7.54 12.97 -9.76
N LYS A 68 -8.03 14.12 -9.28
CA LYS A 68 -7.53 14.82 -8.10
C LYS A 68 -8.63 15.64 -7.43
N ARG A 69 -8.67 15.60 -6.11
CA ARG A 69 -9.57 16.41 -5.29
C ARG A 69 -8.83 16.95 -4.06
N VAL A 70 -8.87 18.25 -3.87
CA VAL A 70 -8.40 18.90 -2.63
C VAL A 70 -9.58 18.93 -1.67
N LEU A 71 -9.46 18.22 -0.55
CA LEU A 71 -10.50 18.14 0.47
C LEU A 71 -10.38 19.32 1.45
N ASP A 72 -9.16 19.67 1.79
CA ASP A 72 -8.84 20.81 2.64
C ASP A 72 -7.58 21.51 2.10
N LYS A 73 -7.67 22.82 1.94
CA LYS A 73 -6.56 23.63 1.44
C LYS A 73 -5.57 24.03 2.53
N GLU A 74 -6.02 24.13 3.76
CA GLU A 74 -5.18 24.56 4.90
C GLU A 74 -4.22 23.43 5.29
N THR A 75 -4.72 22.21 5.34
CA THR A 75 -3.94 21.02 5.66
C THR A 75 -3.32 20.36 4.41
N ALA A 76 -3.57 20.90 3.22
CA ALA A 76 -3.19 20.30 1.94
C ALA A 76 -3.72 18.87 1.72
N LEU A 77 -4.80 18.50 2.41
CA LEU A 77 -5.43 17.20 2.31
C LEU A 77 -5.92 16.96 0.88
N THR A 78 -5.37 15.94 0.25
CA THR A 78 -5.58 15.70 -1.17
C THR A 78 -5.84 14.24 -1.46
N VAL A 79 -6.81 13.96 -2.35
CA VAL A 79 -6.99 12.67 -2.98
C VAL A 79 -6.43 12.72 -4.40
N THR A 80 -5.65 11.72 -4.77
CA THR A 80 -5.11 11.52 -6.12
C THR A 80 -5.54 10.16 -6.64
N ILE A 81 -6.09 10.13 -7.85
CA ILE A 81 -6.48 8.90 -8.55
C ILE A 81 -5.65 8.75 -9.82
N ASP A 82 -4.97 7.65 -9.97
CA ASP A 82 -4.23 7.30 -11.20
C ASP A 82 -4.80 6.00 -11.77
N THR A 83 -5.90 6.16 -12.45
CA THR A 83 -6.68 5.04 -13.00
C THR A 83 -5.89 4.22 -14.00
N LYS A 84 -5.01 4.87 -14.76
CA LYS A 84 -4.15 4.21 -15.77
C LYS A 84 -3.20 3.20 -15.11
N ASN A 85 -2.73 3.51 -13.92
CA ASN A 85 -1.79 2.66 -13.19
C ASN A 85 -2.47 1.83 -12.09
N GLY A 86 -3.80 1.94 -11.94
CA GLY A 86 -4.55 1.23 -10.90
C GLY A 86 -4.14 1.66 -9.49
N TYR A 87 -3.95 2.97 -9.30
CA TYR A 87 -3.48 3.55 -8.05
C TYR A 87 -4.41 4.65 -7.56
N ALA A 88 -4.59 4.72 -6.25
CA ALA A 88 -5.19 5.87 -5.60
C ALA A 88 -4.51 6.13 -4.26
N GLU A 89 -4.49 7.39 -3.87
CA GLU A 89 -3.97 7.81 -2.56
C GLU A 89 -4.75 8.98 -2.01
N MET A 90 -4.79 9.03 -0.70
CA MET A 90 -5.15 10.20 0.06
C MET A 90 -3.99 10.51 0.97
N ASP A 91 -3.52 11.73 0.90
CA ASP A 91 -2.39 12.25 1.66
C ASP A 91 -2.83 13.51 2.38
N ASP A 92 -2.67 13.50 3.69
CA ASP A 92 -2.76 14.68 4.52
C ASP A 92 -1.35 15.28 4.61
N GLY A 93 -1.06 16.21 3.72
CA GLY A 93 0.22 16.95 3.69
C GLY A 93 0.51 17.79 4.93
N GLY A 94 -0.38 17.73 5.93
CA GLY A 94 -0.27 18.43 7.21
C GLY A 94 0.57 17.69 8.26
N THR A 95 0.65 18.28 9.43
CA THR A 95 1.48 17.78 10.54
C THR A 95 1.02 16.47 11.15
N ASP A 96 -0.24 16.10 10.98
CA ASP A 96 -0.78 14.82 11.48
C ASP A 96 -0.61 13.66 10.48
N GLY A 97 -0.43 13.98 9.21
CA GLY A 97 0.10 13.09 8.19
C GLY A 97 -0.61 11.75 8.00
N ALA A 98 -1.92 11.63 8.29
CA ALA A 98 -2.63 10.41 7.99
C ALA A 98 -2.68 10.19 6.47
N TYR A 99 -2.40 8.98 6.03
CA TYR A 99 -2.42 8.63 4.62
C TYR A 99 -3.04 7.25 4.38
N MET A 100 -3.62 7.11 3.21
CA MET A 100 -4.04 5.82 2.66
C MET A 100 -3.61 5.75 1.21
N SER A 101 -3.00 4.65 0.81
CA SER A 101 -2.75 4.38 -0.60
C SER A 101 -3.19 2.97 -0.96
N VAL A 102 -3.67 2.81 -2.19
CA VAL A 102 -4.11 1.53 -2.72
C VAL A 102 -3.55 1.34 -4.12
N CYS A 103 -3.23 0.10 -4.46
CA CYS A 103 -2.87 -0.23 -5.84
C CYS A 103 -3.36 -1.62 -6.24
N VAL A 104 -3.46 -1.81 -7.55
CA VAL A 104 -3.92 -3.04 -8.17
C VAL A 104 -2.91 -3.49 -9.21
N TRP A 105 -2.49 -4.74 -9.10
CA TRP A 105 -1.59 -5.37 -10.08
C TRP A 105 -2.26 -6.59 -10.73
N ASN A 106 -2.17 -6.66 -12.06
CA ASN A 106 -2.62 -7.85 -12.78
C ASN A 106 -1.66 -9.01 -12.54
N ARG A 107 -2.22 -10.17 -12.19
CA ARG A 107 -1.54 -11.45 -12.05
C ARG A 107 -1.58 -12.25 -13.35
N SER A 108 -0.59 -13.10 -13.57
CA SER A 108 -0.51 -13.96 -14.77
C SER A 108 -1.60 -15.03 -14.82
N ASN A 109 -2.23 -15.36 -13.70
CA ASN A 109 -3.38 -16.28 -13.62
C ASN A 109 -4.73 -15.63 -13.93
N GLY A 110 -4.77 -14.35 -14.32
CA GLY A 110 -6.00 -13.60 -14.57
C GLY A 110 -6.63 -12.94 -13.34
N HIS A 111 -6.15 -13.25 -12.16
CA HIS A 111 -6.55 -12.55 -10.92
C HIS A 111 -5.89 -11.17 -10.81
N ARG A 112 -6.20 -10.44 -9.77
CA ARG A 112 -5.54 -9.19 -9.42
C ARG A 112 -5.09 -9.19 -7.97
N LEU A 113 -3.93 -8.62 -7.74
CA LEU A 113 -3.48 -8.32 -6.39
C LEU A 113 -3.92 -6.90 -6.04
N PHE A 114 -4.67 -6.78 -4.96
CA PHE A 114 -5.06 -5.51 -4.36
C PHE A 114 -4.23 -5.28 -3.12
N ALA A 115 -3.54 -4.15 -3.04
CA ALA A 115 -2.76 -3.74 -1.89
C ALA A 115 -3.34 -2.47 -1.29
N VAL A 116 -3.42 -2.44 0.02
CA VAL A 116 -3.88 -1.29 0.81
C VAL A 116 -2.80 -0.96 1.83
N ARG A 117 -2.42 0.30 1.88
CA ARG A 117 -1.55 0.86 2.91
C ARG A 117 -2.30 1.96 3.63
N ILE A 118 -2.31 1.91 4.95
CA ILE A 118 -2.87 2.95 5.81
C ILE A 118 -1.85 3.25 6.89
N GLY A 119 -1.68 4.52 7.21
CA GLY A 119 -0.74 4.88 8.25
C GLY A 119 -0.86 6.33 8.70
N LYS A 120 -0.09 6.63 9.72
CA LYS A 120 0.09 7.96 10.26
C LYS A 120 1.57 8.14 10.61
N PRO A 121 2.33 9.00 9.90
CA PRO A 121 3.77 9.16 10.13
C PRO A 121 4.14 9.53 11.55
N THR A 122 3.25 10.26 12.24
CA THR A 122 3.45 10.66 13.65
C THR A 122 3.21 9.53 14.63
N ASP A 123 2.63 8.41 14.18
CA ASP A 123 2.40 7.20 14.95
C ASP A 123 2.74 5.96 14.11
N PRO A 124 4.01 5.53 14.13
CA PRO A 124 4.46 4.38 13.34
C PRO A 124 3.76 3.07 13.73
N CYS A 125 3.11 3.03 14.90
CA CYS A 125 2.30 1.89 15.31
C CYS A 125 0.99 1.78 14.51
N LEU A 126 0.60 2.83 13.80
CA LEU A 126 -0.62 2.87 12.97
C LEU A 126 -0.34 2.59 11.49
N GLU A 127 0.90 2.27 11.10
CA GLU A 127 1.16 1.85 9.72
C GLU A 127 0.87 0.38 9.52
N PHE A 128 0.03 0.07 8.53
CA PHE A 128 -0.17 -1.30 8.08
C PHE A 128 -0.30 -1.39 6.55
N VAL A 129 0.06 -2.55 6.04
CA VAL A 129 -0.12 -2.92 4.63
C VAL A 129 -0.76 -4.28 4.57
N CYS A 130 -1.84 -4.39 3.84
CA CYS A 130 -2.49 -5.67 3.57
C CYS A 130 -2.62 -5.93 2.07
N PHE A 131 -2.69 -7.20 1.73
CA PHE A 131 -2.79 -7.67 0.35
C PHE A 131 -3.94 -8.65 0.23
N TYR A 132 -4.67 -8.54 -0.88
CA TYR A 132 -5.79 -9.41 -1.20
C TYR A 132 -5.67 -9.92 -2.64
N ASP A 133 -5.92 -11.21 -2.83
CA ASP A 133 -6.18 -11.77 -4.16
C ASP A 133 -7.63 -11.50 -4.57
N TYR A 134 -7.82 -10.83 -5.67
CA TYR A 134 -9.13 -10.61 -6.27
C TYR A 134 -9.39 -11.64 -7.36
N ASP A 135 -10.36 -12.53 -7.12
CA ASP A 135 -10.91 -13.45 -8.10
C ASP A 135 -12.23 -12.89 -8.63
N ALA A 136 -12.22 -12.40 -9.87
CA ALA A 136 -13.41 -11.81 -10.49
C ALA A 136 -14.53 -12.84 -10.76
N ALA A 137 -14.18 -14.12 -10.95
CA ALA A 137 -15.14 -15.18 -11.19
C ALA A 137 -15.89 -15.55 -9.91
N LYS A 138 -15.19 -15.59 -8.79
CA LYS A 138 -15.78 -15.86 -7.47
C LYS A 138 -16.31 -14.61 -6.78
N LYS A 139 -15.96 -13.42 -7.27
CA LYS A 139 -16.28 -12.13 -6.65
C LYS A 139 -15.82 -12.07 -5.18
N THR A 140 -14.58 -12.44 -4.94
CA THR A 140 -13.97 -12.47 -3.59
C THR A 140 -12.66 -11.72 -3.57
N LEU A 141 -12.36 -11.09 -2.42
CA LEU A 141 -11.05 -10.63 -2.01
C LEU A 141 -10.56 -11.56 -0.92
N THR A 142 -9.55 -12.36 -1.22
CA THR A 142 -8.96 -13.30 -0.27
C THR A 142 -7.68 -12.70 0.29
N PRO A 143 -7.54 -12.57 1.62
CA PRO A 143 -6.32 -12.05 2.24
C PRO A 143 -5.10 -12.91 1.90
N GLU A 144 -3.96 -12.25 1.68
CA GLU A 144 -2.66 -12.89 1.47
C GLU A 144 -1.62 -12.36 2.48
N PRO A 145 -1.71 -12.73 3.75
CA PRO A 145 -0.85 -12.21 4.82
C PRO A 145 0.63 -12.55 4.60
N ASP A 146 0.90 -13.68 3.94
CA ASP A 146 2.27 -14.19 3.71
C ASP A 146 2.81 -13.87 2.32
N ILE A 147 2.26 -12.86 1.63
CA ILE A 147 2.65 -12.56 0.24
C ILE A 147 4.12 -12.18 0.11
N LEU A 148 4.71 -11.60 1.14
CA LEU A 148 6.11 -11.22 1.20
C LEU A 148 7.01 -12.36 1.76
N THR A 149 6.61 -13.61 1.55
CA THR A 149 7.37 -14.78 1.99
C THR A 149 8.80 -14.77 1.45
N GLY A 150 9.73 -15.31 2.24
CA GLY A 150 11.15 -15.32 1.91
C GLY A 150 11.91 -14.08 2.38
N PHE A 151 11.22 -13.06 2.84
CA PHE A 151 11.80 -11.92 3.51
C PHE A 151 11.76 -12.14 5.03
N ARG A 152 12.92 -12.11 5.66
CA ARG A 152 13.01 -12.06 7.11
C ARG A 152 13.16 -10.61 7.52
N TRP A 153 12.15 -10.10 8.17
CA TRP A 153 12.26 -8.86 8.91
C TRP A 153 13.33 -9.09 9.98
N GLY A 154 14.33 -8.22 10.08
CA GLY A 154 15.42 -8.34 11.05
C GLY A 154 14.91 -8.46 12.49
N ASP A 155 15.81 -8.74 13.43
CA ASP A 155 15.50 -8.73 14.86
C ASP A 155 14.94 -7.35 15.22
N ARG A 156 13.63 -7.32 15.48
CA ARG A 156 12.92 -6.09 15.74
C ARG A 156 13.06 -5.76 17.21
N GLY A 157 13.97 -4.86 17.51
CA GLY A 157 13.94 -4.17 18.78
C GLY A 157 12.65 -3.34 18.94
N GLU A 158 12.35 -2.93 20.15
CA GLU A 158 11.16 -2.11 20.50
C GLU A 158 10.99 -0.83 19.66
N PHE A 159 11.99 -0.42 18.90
CA PHE A 159 12.04 0.84 18.16
C PHE A 159 12.11 0.66 16.63
N THR A 160 11.77 -0.50 16.10
CA THR A 160 11.80 -0.70 14.65
C THR A 160 10.56 -0.08 14.00
N GLN A 161 10.78 0.89 13.12
CA GLN A 161 9.74 1.49 12.29
C GLN A 161 9.83 0.91 10.88
N ILE A 162 8.70 0.63 10.27
CA ILE A 162 8.62 0.09 8.92
C ILE A 162 7.62 0.90 8.11
N PHE A 163 8.07 1.35 6.94
CA PHE A 163 7.26 2.12 6.00
C PHE A 163 7.20 1.38 4.66
N CYS A 164 6.02 0.99 4.26
CA CYS A 164 5.81 0.38 2.95
C CYS A 164 5.40 1.45 1.94
N ARG A 165 6.06 1.50 0.79
CA ARG A 165 5.71 2.44 -0.29
C ARG A 165 5.10 1.67 -1.46
N LEU A 166 3.78 1.78 -1.60
CA LEU A 166 3.09 1.25 -2.77
C LEU A 166 3.42 2.09 -4.01
N PRO A 167 3.83 1.47 -5.12
CA PRO A 167 4.23 2.21 -6.30
C PRO A 167 3.03 2.76 -7.06
N ARG A 168 3.03 4.06 -7.36
CA ARG A 168 2.07 4.65 -8.28
C ARG A 168 2.32 4.21 -9.72
N LYS A 169 3.57 3.96 -10.09
CA LYS A 169 3.97 3.48 -11.42
C LYS A 169 4.86 2.25 -11.28
N GLY A 170 4.64 1.28 -12.16
CA GLY A 170 5.36 0.02 -12.11
C GLY A 170 4.83 -0.92 -11.03
N LYS A 171 5.67 -1.87 -10.61
CA LYS A 171 5.29 -2.94 -9.66
C LYS A 171 6.39 -3.24 -8.64
N THR A 172 7.31 -2.30 -8.44
CA THR A 172 8.37 -2.44 -7.45
C THR A 172 7.87 -1.93 -6.11
N LEU A 173 7.80 -2.82 -5.13
CA LEU A 173 7.45 -2.47 -3.77
C LEU A 173 8.73 -2.11 -3.00
N LEU A 174 8.70 -1.03 -2.28
CA LEU A 174 9.79 -0.59 -1.41
C LEU A 174 9.31 -0.61 0.04
N ILE A 175 10.17 -1.15 0.91
CA ILE A 175 9.92 -1.18 2.34
C ILE A 175 11.16 -0.59 3.02
N ASP A 176 10.97 0.52 3.72
CA ASP A 176 12.01 1.13 4.53
C ASP A 176 11.88 0.62 5.96
N GLU A 177 12.97 0.15 6.52
CA GLU A 177 13.09 -0.31 7.90
C GLU A 177 14.04 0.59 8.64
N TRP A 178 13.59 1.15 9.76
CA TRP A 178 14.38 1.98 10.66
C TRP A 178 14.48 1.28 12.02
N GLY A 179 15.59 0.67 12.28
CA GLY A 179 15.85 -0.12 13.48
C GLY A 179 17.23 0.15 14.08
N ASN A 180 17.55 -0.59 15.13
CA ASN A 180 18.81 -0.43 15.86
C ASN A 180 20.06 -0.67 14.99
N ASP A 181 19.93 -1.46 13.92
CA ASP A 181 21.01 -1.76 12.96
C ASP A 181 21.18 -0.68 11.88
N GLY A 182 20.49 0.45 12.02
CA GLY A 182 20.43 1.53 11.07
C GLY A 182 19.35 1.36 9.99
N PRO A 183 19.07 2.44 9.27
CA PRO A 183 18.01 2.45 8.27
C PRO A 183 18.37 1.63 7.03
N LYS A 184 17.41 0.87 6.54
CA LYS A 184 17.56 -0.02 5.38
C LYS A 184 16.35 0.09 4.46
N GLN A 185 16.55 -0.11 3.16
CA GLN A 185 15.47 -0.25 2.19
C GLN A 185 15.50 -1.64 1.58
N HIS A 186 14.35 -2.31 1.64
CA HIS A 186 14.11 -3.60 1.02
C HIS A 186 13.34 -3.39 -0.28
N THR A 187 13.85 -3.96 -1.35
CA THR A 187 13.23 -3.88 -2.68
C THR A 187 12.61 -5.22 -3.03
N PHE A 188 11.35 -5.20 -3.45
CA PHE A 188 10.65 -6.35 -3.99
C PHE A 188 10.29 -6.08 -5.44
N THR A 189 10.59 -7.03 -6.31
CA THR A 189 10.24 -6.98 -7.73
C THR A 189 9.07 -7.90 -8.04
N TRP A 190 8.34 -7.59 -9.10
CA TRP A 190 7.17 -8.36 -9.50
C TRP A 190 7.55 -9.56 -10.36
N ASN A 191 7.12 -10.76 -10.00
CA ASN A 191 7.37 -11.98 -10.78
C ASN A 191 6.20 -12.43 -11.68
N GLY A 192 5.18 -11.62 -11.82
CA GLY A 192 3.95 -11.97 -12.53
C GLY A 192 2.80 -12.37 -11.61
N MET A 193 3.09 -12.80 -10.40
CA MET A 193 2.10 -13.26 -9.41
C MET A 193 2.12 -12.47 -8.10
N ARG A 194 3.32 -12.12 -7.62
CA ARG A 194 3.51 -11.46 -6.32
C ARG A 194 4.80 -10.67 -6.27
N PRO A 195 4.94 -9.75 -5.31
CA PRO A 195 6.24 -9.16 -4.98
C PRO A 195 7.21 -10.25 -4.47
N VAL A 196 8.44 -10.24 -4.98
CA VAL A 196 9.51 -11.16 -4.55
C VAL A 196 10.69 -10.33 -4.10
N TYR A 197 11.25 -10.68 -2.96
CA TYR A 197 12.43 -10.01 -2.43
C TYR A 197 13.58 -10.04 -3.44
N ALA A 198 14.18 -8.88 -3.67
CA ALA A 198 15.28 -8.73 -4.61
C ALA A 198 16.58 -8.33 -3.91
N LYS A 199 16.53 -7.32 -3.04
CA LYS A 199 17.71 -6.81 -2.34
C LYS A 199 17.37 -5.95 -1.13
N THR A 200 18.37 -5.76 -0.27
CA THR A 200 18.39 -4.74 0.78
C THR A 200 19.57 -3.80 0.56
N VAL A 201 19.37 -2.53 0.74
CA VAL A 201 20.41 -1.52 0.72
C VAL A 201 20.33 -0.65 1.98
N PRO A 202 21.47 -0.22 2.58
CA PRO A 202 21.45 0.73 3.67
C PRO A 202 20.96 2.10 3.17
N LEU A 203 20.38 2.88 4.07
CA LEU A 203 19.96 4.27 3.81
C LEU A 203 20.86 5.23 4.58
N ASP A 204 21.04 6.43 4.07
CA ASP A 204 21.65 7.54 4.80
C ASP A 204 20.66 8.16 5.80
N GLU A 205 21.11 9.14 6.55
CA GLU A 205 20.29 9.90 7.52
C GLU A 205 19.07 10.61 6.90
N ASN A 206 19.09 10.82 5.58
CA ASN A 206 18.00 11.43 4.82
C ASN A 206 17.09 10.37 4.15
N GLY A 207 17.30 9.09 4.45
CA GLY A 207 16.53 7.99 3.87
C GLY A 207 16.84 7.71 2.40
N LYS A 208 18.03 8.10 1.91
CA LYS A 208 18.46 7.81 0.53
C LYS A 208 19.35 6.56 0.52
N PRO A 209 19.20 5.68 -0.49
CA PRO A 209 20.06 4.52 -0.64
C PRO A 209 21.52 4.89 -0.75
N ILE A 210 22.35 4.28 0.11
CA ILE A 210 23.80 4.37 0.03
C ILE A 210 24.26 3.39 -1.06
N ASN A 211 24.75 3.90 -2.17
CA ASN A 211 25.33 3.06 -3.23
C ASN A 211 26.74 2.65 -2.83
N ASP A 212 27.11 1.40 -3.05
CA ASP A 212 28.45 0.85 -2.77
C ASP A 212 29.62 1.67 -3.39
N ASN A 213 29.34 2.50 -4.38
CA ASN A 213 30.31 3.40 -4.98
C ASN A 213 30.63 4.66 -4.11
N GLY A 214 29.97 4.84 -2.99
CA GLY A 214 30.13 6.00 -2.09
C GLY A 214 31.14 5.80 -0.96
N LEU A 215 31.55 4.57 -0.67
CA LEU A 215 32.45 4.27 0.45
C LEU A 215 33.96 4.48 0.13
N SER A 216 34.33 4.86 -1.08
CA SER A 216 35.77 4.99 -1.44
C SER A 216 36.33 6.40 -1.42
N LYS A 217 35.64 7.41 -0.88
CA LYS A 217 36.11 8.81 -0.92
C LYS A 217 36.41 9.48 0.44
N TYR A 218 36.32 8.77 1.55
CA TYR A 218 36.73 9.32 2.85
C TYR A 218 37.68 8.40 3.58
N SER A 219 38.75 8.02 2.89
CA SER A 219 39.96 7.50 3.51
C SER A 219 41.15 8.30 2.99
N GLU A 220 41.34 9.49 3.55
CA GLU A 220 42.64 10.15 3.71
C GLU A 220 42.50 11.22 4.79
#